data_ff324efa03dc0277415dc6aea9c5f91e
#
_entry.id   ff324efa03dc0277415dc6aea9c5f91e
#
_cell.length_a   1.000
_cell.length_b   1.000
_cell.length_c   1.000
_cell.angle_alpha   90.00
_cell.angle_beta   90.00
_cell.angle_gamma   90.00
#
_symmetry.space_group_name_H-M   'P 1'
#
loop_
_entity.id
_entity.type
_entity.pdbx_description
1 polymer ?
#
loop_
_entity_poly.entity_id
_entity_poly.type
_entity_poly.pdbx_seq_one_letter_code
_entity_poly.pdbx_strand_id
1 'polypeptide(L)'
;MLIAAAQPPQGLGTTKPEPGGEDRQAASVRGNHPGRAAGALHCDMHWLTSIFILAVLAGVALDLWLTQRQATAVAEHRGEVPAPFAASISPEEHRKAADYTIAKLRFGRIGTVVDAAVLLVLTIGGGIALVDGLWRRTGLAEPWLGIAVIATIALIAQLLGLPFSLWRTFRLEARFGFNRTTPALFLSDLGKGLALAVALGGPLLIATLLLMERAGRWWWLWAFGLWLGVMFLMAWAWPAFIAPLFNRFTPLEDATLKARIEALLERCGFASKGVFVVDNSRRSSHGNAYFTGIGRHKRIVFFDTLLGQLAHPEVEAVLAHELGHFRLRHVRKRMLLSVAAMFVGLAALGWLAEQPGFYTALGVPVPSTHAALLLFVLVVPVFTFFVTPLGALWSRRHEFEADAFATRHASAGELATALVKLHRDNASTLTPDPVYAAFYYSHPPPLTRISRLRECYGSLPKRSASGMTT
;
A
#
# COMPACT_ATOMS: atom_id res chain seq x y z
N MET A 1 4.92 0.09 6.45
CA MET A 1 4.15 -0.66 5.48
C MET A 1 2.82 0.03 5.29
N LEU A 2 2.81 1.06 4.53
CA LEU A 2 1.65 1.79 4.04
C LEU A 2 2.17 2.69 2.94
N ILE A 3 2.03 2.26 1.72
CA ILE A 3 1.86 3.00 0.47
C ILE A 3 2.14 1.99 -0.65
N ALA A 4 1.11 1.29 -1.05
CA ALA A 4 1.03 0.67 -2.35
C ALA A 4 -0.35 1.06 -2.90
N ALA A 5 -0.38 2.07 -3.72
CA ALA A 5 -1.49 2.29 -4.65
C ALA A 5 -1.08 3.29 -5.72
N ALA A 6 -1.10 2.80 -6.90
CA ALA A 6 -1.85 3.22 -8.07
C ALA A 6 -1.39 4.46 -8.82
N GLN A 7 -1.25 4.26 -10.09
CA GLN A 7 -0.98 5.27 -11.10
C GLN A 7 -2.01 5.38 -12.20
N PRO A 8 -1.92 6.51 -12.94
CA PRO A 8 -2.80 6.80 -14.05
C PRO A 8 -2.18 6.55 -15.43
N PRO A 9 -2.93 6.62 -16.52
CA PRO A 9 -2.36 6.98 -17.81
C PRO A 9 -2.90 8.30 -18.37
N GLN A 10 -2.06 8.95 -19.15
CA GLN A 10 -2.31 10.14 -19.96
C GLN A 10 -2.89 9.78 -21.33
N GLY A 11 -3.69 10.71 -21.86
CA GLY A 11 -4.05 10.75 -23.26
C GLY A 11 -4.45 12.17 -23.66
N LEU A 12 -3.62 12.82 -24.46
CA LEU A 12 -3.79 14.14 -25.07
C LEU A 12 -4.79 14.14 -26.22
N GLY A 13 -5.49 15.25 -26.40
CA GLY A 13 -6.22 15.55 -27.63
C GLY A 13 -6.87 16.93 -27.60
N THR A 14 -6.17 17.91 -28.14
CA THR A 14 -6.57 19.30 -28.37
C THR A 14 -7.57 19.42 -29.49
N THR A 15 -8.54 20.35 -29.40
CA THR A 15 -8.75 21.44 -30.39
C THR A 15 -9.87 22.39 -29.93
N LYS A 16 -9.60 23.65 -30.07
CA LYS A 16 -10.41 24.87 -30.01
C LYS A 16 -10.86 25.28 -31.42
N PRO A 17 -11.51 26.44 -31.69
CA PRO A 17 -12.60 27.14 -31.03
C PRO A 17 -13.66 27.79 -31.98
N GLU A 18 -14.71 28.37 -31.37
CA GLU A 18 -15.46 29.61 -31.67
C GLU A 18 -16.09 29.90 -33.05
N PRO A 19 -16.90 31.00 -33.15
CA PRO A 19 -18.10 31.42 -32.38
C PRO A 19 -19.27 31.90 -33.30
N GLY A 20 -20.36 32.33 -32.66
CA GLY A 20 -21.19 33.40 -33.26
C GLY A 20 -22.65 33.07 -33.59
N GLY A 21 -23.54 33.91 -33.11
CA GLY A 21 -24.85 34.16 -33.73
C GLY A 21 -26.02 34.22 -32.78
N GLU A 22 -26.36 35.46 -32.38
CA GLU A 22 -27.65 35.86 -31.82
C GLU A 22 -28.82 35.57 -32.79
N ASP A 23 -29.99 35.17 -32.33
CA ASP A 23 -31.21 35.96 -32.33
C ASP A 23 -32.49 35.20 -31.85
N ARG A 24 -33.15 35.82 -30.90
CA ARG A 24 -34.59 36.10 -30.70
C ARG A 24 -35.72 35.10 -31.08
N GLN A 25 -36.51 34.88 -30.03
CA GLN A 25 -37.97 34.87 -29.95
C GLN A 25 -38.74 33.77 -30.68
N ALA A 26 -39.39 32.93 -29.89
CA ALA A 26 -40.86 32.88 -29.81
C ALA A 26 -41.35 31.85 -28.79
N ALA A 27 -42.20 32.29 -27.88
CA ALA A 27 -42.89 31.48 -26.91
C ALA A 27 -43.84 30.49 -27.63
N SER A 28 -43.76 29.21 -27.26
CA SER A 28 -44.85 28.26 -27.46
C SER A 28 -44.90 27.34 -26.25
N VAL A 29 -45.88 27.59 -25.41
CA VAL A 29 -46.35 26.71 -24.32
C VAL A 29 -46.79 25.40 -24.93
N ARG A 30 -46.08 24.32 -24.71
CA ARG A 30 -46.62 22.95 -24.85
C ARG A 30 -46.08 22.06 -23.73
N GLY A 31 -47.08 21.55 -23.01
CA GLY A 31 -47.11 20.48 -22.06
C GLY A 31 -45.81 19.79 -21.66
N ASN A 32 -45.36 20.11 -20.48
CA ASN A 32 -44.30 19.39 -19.81
C ASN A 32 -44.86 18.04 -19.32
N HIS A 33 -44.63 16.97 -20.05
CA HIS A 33 -44.92 15.63 -19.56
C HIS A 33 -43.80 15.22 -18.58
N PRO A 34 -44.09 15.04 -17.27
CA PRO A 34 -43.05 14.66 -16.28
C PRO A 34 -42.49 13.24 -16.45
N GLY A 35 -43.04 12.46 -17.40
CA GLY A 35 -42.66 11.05 -17.57
C GLY A 35 -41.33 10.77 -18.31
N ARG A 36 -40.83 11.72 -19.15
CA ARG A 36 -39.59 11.47 -19.92
C ARG A 36 -38.31 11.74 -19.16
N ALA A 37 -38.33 12.72 -18.24
CA ALA A 37 -37.13 13.01 -17.42
C ALA A 37 -36.88 11.93 -16.36
N ALA A 38 -37.92 11.34 -15.78
CA ALA A 38 -37.79 10.25 -14.82
C ALA A 38 -37.27 8.94 -15.46
N GLY A 39 -37.68 8.68 -16.73
CA GLY A 39 -37.22 7.48 -17.46
C GLY A 39 -35.72 7.54 -17.88
N ALA A 40 -35.24 8.73 -18.25
CA ALA A 40 -33.83 8.93 -18.61
C ALA A 40 -32.91 8.82 -17.36
N LEU A 41 -33.33 9.38 -16.22
CA LEU A 41 -32.58 9.27 -14.96
C LEU A 41 -32.53 7.82 -14.44
N HIS A 42 -33.60 7.04 -14.63
CA HIS A 42 -33.63 5.63 -14.21
C HIS A 42 -32.77 4.73 -15.11
N CYS A 43 -32.66 5.03 -16.41
CA CYS A 43 -31.81 4.26 -17.32
C CYS A 43 -30.33 4.49 -17.04
N ASP A 44 -29.91 5.72 -16.76
CA ASP A 44 -28.50 6.06 -16.45
C ASP A 44 -28.03 5.51 -15.08
N MET A 45 -28.93 5.40 -14.09
CA MET A 45 -28.61 4.82 -12.79
C MET A 45 -28.29 3.32 -12.86
N HIS A 46 -29.00 2.56 -13.70
CA HIS A 46 -28.80 1.12 -13.82
C HIS A 46 -27.44 0.74 -14.41
N TRP A 47 -26.90 1.47 -15.35
CA TRP A 47 -25.62 1.11 -15.96
C TRP A 47 -24.43 1.29 -14.99
N LEU A 48 -24.41 2.37 -14.19
CA LEU A 48 -23.33 2.63 -13.22
C LEU A 48 -23.35 1.57 -12.09
N THR A 49 -24.52 1.23 -11.56
CA THR A 49 -24.70 0.14 -10.59
C THR A 49 -24.21 -1.19 -11.18
N SER A 50 -24.57 -1.49 -12.42
CA SER A 50 -24.15 -2.71 -13.11
C SER A 50 -22.63 -2.77 -13.30
N ILE A 51 -21.99 -1.67 -13.72
CA ILE A 51 -20.53 -1.59 -13.85
C ILE A 51 -19.85 -1.79 -12.49
N PHE A 52 -20.37 -1.17 -11.43
CA PHE A 52 -19.81 -1.33 -10.09
C PHE A 52 -19.89 -2.79 -9.61
N ILE A 53 -21.06 -3.42 -9.71
CA ILE A 53 -21.26 -4.83 -9.33
C ILE A 53 -20.32 -5.74 -10.16
N LEU A 54 -20.30 -5.55 -11.49
CA LEU A 54 -19.42 -6.33 -12.36
C LEU A 54 -17.95 -6.15 -12.02
N ALA A 55 -17.52 -4.92 -11.68
CA ALA A 55 -16.14 -4.66 -11.26
C ALA A 55 -15.80 -5.35 -9.92
N VAL A 56 -16.72 -5.33 -8.94
CA VAL A 56 -16.55 -6.05 -7.67
C VAL A 56 -16.45 -7.56 -7.93
N LEU A 57 -17.38 -8.14 -8.67
CA LEU A 57 -17.42 -9.57 -8.96
C LEU A 57 -16.18 -10.01 -9.76
N ALA A 58 -15.81 -9.24 -10.79
CA ALA A 58 -14.61 -9.50 -11.59
C ALA A 58 -13.32 -9.40 -10.74
N GLY A 59 -13.25 -8.40 -9.86
CA GLY A 59 -12.12 -8.25 -8.93
C GLY A 59 -11.99 -9.42 -7.98
N VAL A 60 -13.10 -9.84 -7.34
CA VAL A 60 -13.14 -11.03 -6.47
C VAL A 60 -12.76 -12.29 -7.24
N ALA A 61 -13.35 -12.52 -8.41
CA ALA A 61 -13.07 -13.70 -9.23
C ALA A 61 -11.58 -13.74 -9.64
N LEU A 62 -11.03 -12.61 -10.05
CA LEU A 62 -9.62 -12.50 -10.43
C LEU A 62 -8.68 -12.76 -9.23
N ASP A 63 -8.97 -12.16 -8.06
CA ASP A 63 -8.17 -12.39 -6.84
C ASP A 63 -8.23 -13.86 -6.40
N LEU A 64 -9.42 -14.46 -6.36
CA LEU A 64 -9.59 -15.87 -6.01
C LEU A 64 -8.89 -16.81 -7.01
N TRP A 65 -8.93 -16.49 -8.30
CA TRP A 65 -8.24 -17.25 -9.33
C TRP A 65 -6.72 -17.14 -9.19
N LEU A 66 -6.19 -15.92 -9.01
CA LEU A 66 -4.75 -15.67 -8.81
C LEU A 66 -4.24 -16.35 -7.53
N THR A 67 -4.97 -16.25 -6.43
CA THR A 67 -4.60 -16.87 -5.16
C THR A 67 -4.70 -18.40 -5.23
N GLN A 68 -5.62 -18.97 -6.05
CA GLN A 68 -5.69 -20.40 -6.30
C GLN A 68 -4.47 -20.86 -7.09
N ARG A 69 -4.11 -20.17 -8.18
CA ARG A 69 -2.91 -20.47 -8.97
C ARG A 69 -1.66 -20.49 -8.09
N GLN A 70 -1.49 -19.45 -7.27
CA GLN A 70 -0.36 -19.36 -6.33
C GLN A 70 -0.34 -20.52 -5.36
N ALA A 71 -1.49 -20.89 -4.78
CA ALA A 71 -1.56 -22.02 -3.85
C ALA A 71 -1.22 -23.34 -4.51
N THR A 72 -1.67 -23.56 -5.76
CA THR A 72 -1.37 -24.77 -6.55
C THR A 72 0.11 -24.84 -6.89
N ALA A 73 0.69 -23.78 -7.46
CA ALA A 73 2.11 -23.74 -7.81
C ALA A 73 3.03 -23.98 -6.58
N VAL A 74 2.70 -23.37 -5.44
CA VAL A 74 3.46 -23.57 -4.20
C VAL A 74 3.28 -25.00 -3.66
N ALA A 75 2.10 -25.60 -3.78
CA ALA A 75 1.84 -26.97 -3.33
C ALA A 75 2.57 -28.01 -4.20
N GLU A 76 2.60 -27.84 -5.51
CA GLU A 76 3.30 -28.70 -6.46
C GLU A 76 4.81 -28.76 -6.21
N HIS A 77 5.42 -27.62 -5.84
CA HIS A 77 6.85 -27.51 -5.58
C HIS A 77 7.23 -27.64 -4.08
N ARG A 78 6.29 -28.01 -3.21
CA ARG A 78 6.48 -28.10 -1.76
C ARG A 78 7.55 -29.10 -1.34
N GLY A 79 7.74 -30.16 -2.10
CA GLY A 79 8.67 -31.27 -1.78
C GLY A 79 10.10 -31.05 -2.24
N GLU A 80 10.35 -30.11 -3.13
CA GLU A 80 11.66 -29.94 -3.79
C GLU A 80 12.18 -28.52 -3.65
N VAL A 81 13.34 -28.39 -2.98
CA VAL A 81 14.04 -27.10 -2.87
C VAL A 81 14.67 -26.77 -4.21
N PRO A 82 14.39 -25.61 -4.83
CA PRO A 82 15.04 -25.22 -6.07
C PRO A 82 16.57 -25.23 -5.96
N ALA A 83 17.27 -25.79 -6.95
CA ALA A 83 18.71 -26.02 -6.94
C ALA A 83 19.57 -24.82 -6.45
N PRO A 84 19.28 -23.56 -6.83
CA PRO A 84 20.03 -22.41 -6.34
C PRO A 84 19.98 -22.18 -4.83
N PHE A 85 19.01 -22.79 -4.14
CA PHE A 85 18.79 -22.63 -2.68
C PHE A 85 19.13 -23.89 -1.89
N ALA A 86 19.36 -25.04 -2.54
CA ALA A 86 19.49 -26.34 -1.89
C ALA A 86 20.66 -26.40 -0.87
N ALA A 87 21.72 -25.61 -1.08
CA ALA A 87 22.86 -25.53 -0.14
C ALA A 87 22.58 -24.69 1.11
N SER A 88 21.49 -23.87 1.11
CA SER A 88 21.25 -22.85 2.15
C SER A 88 19.89 -22.97 2.83
N ILE A 89 18.96 -23.70 2.24
CA ILE A 89 17.60 -23.90 2.73
C ILE A 89 17.31 -25.39 2.80
N SER A 90 16.98 -25.88 3.98
CA SER A 90 16.61 -27.26 4.18
C SER A 90 15.23 -27.59 3.57
N PRO A 91 14.97 -28.89 3.25
CA PRO A 91 13.65 -29.32 2.81
C PRO A 91 12.53 -28.98 3.82
N GLU A 92 12.84 -28.94 5.11
CA GLU A 92 11.88 -28.61 6.17
C GLU A 92 11.53 -27.12 6.16
N GLU A 93 12.52 -26.25 6.03
CA GLU A 93 12.34 -24.81 5.92
C GLU A 93 11.53 -24.46 4.65
N HIS A 94 11.85 -25.11 3.54
CA HIS A 94 11.08 -24.94 2.30
C HIS A 94 9.63 -25.38 2.44
N ARG A 95 9.36 -26.57 3.05
CA ARG A 95 8.00 -27.01 3.35
C ARG A 95 7.26 -26.06 4.27
N LYS A 96 7.93 -25.56 5.32
CA LYS A 96 7.36 -24.55 6.22
C LYS A 96 6.96 -23.28 5.46
N ALA A 97 7.80 -22.79 4.55
CA ALA A 97 7.51 -21.62 3.73
C ALA A 97 6.31 -21.84 2.78
N ALA A 98 6.24 -23.02 2.18
CA ALA A 98 5.10 -23.42 1.35
C ALA A 98 3.79 -23.50 2.16
N ASP A 99 3.81 -24.21 3.30
CA ASP A 99 2.63 -24.37 4.18
C ASP A 99 2.16 -23.03 4.74
N TYR A 100 3.08 -22.16 5.14
CA TYR A 100 2.76 -20.81 5.59
C TYR A 100 2.14 -19.98 4.48
N THR A 101 2.69 -20.03 3.27
CA THR A 101 2.13 -19.32 2.11
C THR A 101 0.73 -19.81 1.78
N ILE A 102 0.51 -21.12 1.72
CA ILE A 102 -0.82 -21.71 1.46
C ILE A 102 -1.82 -21.32 2.55
N ALA A 103 -1.41 -21.36 3.82
CA ALA A 103 -2.27 -20.98 4.94
C ALA A 103 -2.68 -19.50 4.86
N LYS A 104 -1.75 -18.60 4.52
CA LYS A 104 -2.05 -17.17 4.31
C LYS A 104 -3.02 -16.95 3.15
N LEU A 105 -2.81 -17.63 2.03
CA LEU A 105 -3.69 -17.52 0.86
C LEU A 105 -5.11 -18.01 1.17
N ARG A 106 -5.25 -19.15 1.87
CA ARG A 106 -6.56 -19.67 2.27
C ARG A 106 -7.30 -18.69 3.19
N PHE A 107 -6.61 -18.14 4.15
CA PHE A 107 -7.18 -17.14 5.05
C PHE A 107 -7.53 -15.84 4.31
N GLY A 108 -6.65 -15.36 3.43
CA GLY A 108 -6.85 -14.17 2.61
C GLY A 108 -8.12 -14.25 1.74
N ARG A 109 -8.40 -15.41 1.13
CA ARG A 109 -9.62 -15.61 0.32
C ARG A 109 -10.92 -15.37 1.10
N ILE A 110 -10.95 -15.79 2.37
CA ILE A 110 -12.10 -15.52 3.24
C ILE A 110 -12.25 -14.01 3.42
N GLY A 111 -11.13 -13.32 3.67
CA GLY A 111 -11.11 -11.85 3.77
C GLY A 111 -11.64 -11.18 2.49
N THR A 112 -11.15 -11.58 1.31
CA THR A 112 -11.61 -11.02 0.01
C THR A 112 -13.13 -11.14 -0.17
N VAL A 113 -13.71 -12.29 0.15
CA VAL A 113 -15.17 -12.50 0.03
C VAL A 113 -15.94 -11.67 1.06
N VAL A 114 -15.47 -11.63 2.30
CA VAL A 114 -16.10 -10.83 3.37
C VAL A 114 -16.03 -9.34 3.06
N ASP A 115 -14.86 -8.85 2.63
CA ASP A 115 -14.67 -7.43 2.28
C ASP A 115 -15.58 -7.00 1.13
N ALA A 116 -15.72 -7.85 0.10
CA ALA A 116 -16.64 -7.60 -1.01
C ALA A 116 -18.13 -7.61 -0.55
N ALA A 117 -18.51 -8.54 0.32
CA ALA A 117 -19.86 -8.60 0.87
C ALA A 117 -20.18 -7.35 1.72
N VAL A 118 -19.24 -6.94 2.59
CA VAL A 118 -19.36 -5.73 3.41
C VAL A 118 -19.48 -4.49 2.52
N LEU A 119 -18.65 -4.38 1.49
CA LEU A 119 -18.72 -3.28 0.52
C LEU A 119 -20.09 -3.20 -0.15
N LEU A 120 -20.60 -4.31 -0.65
CA LEU A 120 -21.91 -4.36 -1.30
C LEU A 120 -23.07 -4.03 -0.33
N VAL A 121 -23.01 -4.53 0.91
CA VAL A 121 -23.98 -4.21 1.96
C VAL A 121 -23.95 -2.74 2.32
N LEU A 122 -22.76 -2.15 2.48
CA LEU A 122 -22.61 -0.74 2.82
C LEU A 122 -23.08 0.18 1.68
N THR A 123 -22.82 -0.18 0.43
CA THR A 123 -23.19 0.61 -0.75
C THR A 123 -24.58 0.27 -1.22
N ILE A 124 -24.73 -0.53 -2.25
CA ILE A 124 -26.02 -0.86 -2.90
C ILE A 124 -27.03 -1.53 -1.96
N GLY A 125 -26.57 -2.18 -0.89
CA GLY A 125 -27.43 -2.72 0.17
C GLY A 125 -27.98 -1.67 1.13
N GLY A 126 -27.64 -0.37 0.93
CA GLY A 126 -28.18 0.75 1.68
C GLY A 126 -27.63 0.92 3.09
N GLY A 127 -26.52 0.25 3.45
CA GLY A 127 -25.94 0.35 4.79
C GLY A 127 -25.51 1.77 5.16
N ILE A 128 -24.87 2.51 4.22
CA ILE A 128 -24.53 3.92 4.42
C ILE A 128 -25.80 4.75 4.60
N ALA A 129 -26.83 4.56 3.74
CA ALA A 129 -28.09 5.29 3.84
C ALA A 129 -28.82 5.02 5.17
N LEU A 130 -28.78 3.78 5.67
CA LEU A 130 -29.34 3.43 6.97
C LEU A 130 -28.65 4.19 8.11
N VAL A 131 -27.32 4.17 8.15
CA VAL A 131 -26.54 4.86 9.19
C VAL A 131 -26.75 6.38 9.10
N ASP A 132 -26.73 6.95 7.89
CA ASP A 132 -27.02 8.36 7.65
C ASP A 132 -28.42 8.74 8.14
N GLY A 133 -29.44 7.95 7.77
CA GLY A 133 -30.81 8.16 8.20
C GLY A 133 -31.01 8.08 9.73
N LEU A 134 -30.28 7.21 10.42
CA LEU A 134 -30.32 7.12 11.88
C LEU A 134 -29.73 8.39 12.53
N TRP A 135 -28.59 8.86 12.06
CA TRP A 135 -27.95 10.06 12.59
C TRP A 135 -28.73 11.33 12.26
N ARG A 136 -29.38 11.44 11.09
CA ARG A 136 -30.27 12.57 10.75
C ARG A 136 -31.43 12.75 11.74
N ARG A 137 -31.93 11.66 12.32
CA ARG A 137 -32.99 11.72 13.34
C ARG A 137 -32.57 12.40 14.63
N THR A 138 -31.27 12.50 14.91
CA THR A 138 -30.73 13.17 16.10
C THR A 138 -30.74 14.70 16.00
N GLY A 139 -30.95 15.26 14.81
CA GLY A 139 -30.91 16.69 14.55
C GLY A 139 -29.50 17.29 14.53
N LEU A 140 -28.44 16.47 14.47
CA LEU A 140 -27.08 16.96 14.31
C LEU A 140 -26.90 17.74 13.00
N ALA A 141 -26.31 18.92 13.11
CA ALA A 141 -25.96 19.75 11.94
C ALA A 141 -24.62 19.29 11.35
N GLU A 142 -24.42 19.58 10.04
CA GLU A 142 -23.11 19.41 9.41
C GLU A 142 -22.08 20.39 10.05
N PRO A 143 -20.80 20.05 10.14
CA PRO A 143 -20.18 18.77 9.66
C PRO A 143 -20.28 17.62 10.66
N TRP A 144 -20.92 17.79 11.83
CA TRP A 144 -20.96 16.81 12.90
C TRP A 144 -21.76 15.56 12.51
N LEU A 145 -22.84 15.74 11.73
CA LEU A 145 -23.59 14.65 11.14
C LEU A 145 -22.67 13.76 10.30
N GLY A 146 -21.94 14.37 9.37
CA GLY A 146 -21.03 13.65 8.49
C GLY A 146 -19.91 12.92 9.26
N ILE A 147 -19.36 13.54 10.29
CA ILE A 147 -18.36 12.90 11.17
C ILE A 147 -18.94 11.69 11.87
N ALA A 148 -20.16 11.81 12.42
CA ALA A 148 -20.84 10.71 13.12
C ALA A 148 -21.09 9.52 12.18
N VAL A 149 -21.55 9.78 10.95
CA VAL A 149 -21.79 8.75 9.93
C VAL A 149 -20.46 8.07 9.57
N ILE A 150 -19.41 8.84 9.22
CA ILE A 150 -18.11 8.30 8.83
C ILE A 150 -17.47 7.50 9.98
N ALA A 151 -17.50 8.04 11.21
CA ALA A 151 -16.98 7.36 12.38
C ALA A 151 -17.71 6.04 12.67
N THR A 152 -19.04 6.00 12.49
CA THR A 152 -19.84 4.79 12.67
C THR A 152 -19.48 3.74 11.62
N ILE A 153 -19.36 4.10 10.34
CA ILE A 153 -18.93 3.16 9.27
C ILE A 153 -17.50 2.67 9.52
N ALA A 154 -16.59 3.55 9.93
CA ALA A 154 -15.21 3.19 10.27
C ALA A 154 -15.16 2.24 11.48
N LEU A 155 -15.99 2.46 12.51
CA LEU A 155 -16.10 1.59 13.66
C LEU A 155 -16.65 0.20 13.27
N ILE A 156 -17.68 0.15 12.44
CA ILE A 156 -18.23 -1.12 11.93
C ILE A 156 -17.13 -1.89 11.17
N ALA A 157 -16.42 -1.24 10.26
CA ALA A 157 -15.32 -1.86 9.51
C ALA A 157 -14.19 -2.36 10.45
N GLN A 158 -13.83 -1.58 11.48
CA GLN A 158 -12.84 -1.97 12.48
C GLN A 158 -13.29 -3.18 13.29
N LEU A 159 -14.54 -3.21 13.72
CA LEU A 159 -15.11 -4.33 14.49
C LEU A 159 -15.19 -5.61 13.66
N LEU A 160 -15.55 -5.51 12.37
CA LEU A 160 -15.55 -6.65 11.46
C LEU A 160 -14.12 -7.13 11.13
N GLY A 161 -13.13 -6.23 11.04
CA GLY A 161 -11.73 -6.57 10.80
C GLY A 161 -11.00 -7.15 12.02
N LEU A 162 -11.47 -6.85 13.24
CA LEU A 162 -10.79 -7.26 14.48
C LEU A 162 -10.65 -8.78 14.62
N PRO A 163 -11.67 -9.64 14.39
CA PRO A 163 -11.54 -11.09 14.41
C PRO A 163 -10.47 -11.60 13.43
N PHE A 164 -10.38 -11.02 12.24
CA PHE A 164 -9.36 -11.38 11.25
C PHE A 164 -7.95 -11.02 11.74
N SER A 165 -7.77 -9.85 12.35
CA SER A 165 -6.48 -9.44 12.93
C SER A 165 -6.05 -10.34 14.08
N LEU A 166 -6.97 -10.70 14.97
CA LEU A 166 -6.73 -11.62 16.10
C LEU A 166 -6.36 -13.02 15.59
N TRP A 167 -7.13 -13.56 14.64
CA TRP A 167 -6.85 -14.87 14.06
C TRP A 167 -5.50 -14.90 13.37
N ARG A 168 -5.22 -13.89 12.54
CA ARG A 168 -3.92 -13.77 11.84
C ARG A 168 -2.78 -13.77 12.85
N THR A 169 -2.82 -12.88 13.85
CA THR A 169 -1.73 -12.72 14.82
C THR A 169 -1.57 -13.94 15.72
N PHE A 170 -2.64 -14.36 16.39
CA PHE A 170 -2.56 -15.34 17.48
C PHE A 170 -2.78 -16.81 17.05
N ARG A 171 -3.22 -17.04 15.81
CA ARG A 171 -3.38 -18.40 15.26
C ARG A 171 -2.43 -18.63 14.09
N LEU A 172 -2.52 -17.81 13.03
CA LEU A 172 -1.75 -18.03 11.82
C LEU A 172 -0.24 -17.78 12.05
N GLU A 173 0.14 -16.58 12.46
CA GLU A 173 1.54 -16.23 12.69
C GLU A 173 2.15 -17.03 13.86
N ALA A 174 1.36 -17.30 14.91
CA ALA A 174 1.81 -18.12 16.04
C ALA A 174 2.08 -19.58 15.63
N ARG A 175 1.23 -20.18 14.79
CA ARG A 175 1.41 -21.56 14.28
C ARG A 175 2.76 -21.76 13.57
N PHE A 176 3.23 -20.75 12.87
CA PHE A 176 4.49 -20.80 12.12
C PHE A 176 5.69 -20.21 12.88
N GLY A 177 5.47 -19.74 14.13
CA GLY A 177 6.53 -19.24 15.01
C GLY A 177 6.97 -17.80 14.72
N PHE A 178 6.14 -17.01 14.00
CA PHE A 178 6.44 -15.62 13.65
C PHE A 178 5.86 -14.61 14.64
N ASN A 179 4.78 -14.96 15.34
CA ASN A 179 4.17 -14.07 16.33
C ASN A 179 4.99 -14.01 17.62
N ARG A 180 5.35 -12.79 18.00
CA ARG A 180 5.92 -12.45 19.32
C ARG A 180 5.06 -11.46 20.09
N THR A 181 3.97 -11.01 19.49
CA THR A 181 3.04 -10.05 20.10
C THR A 181 2.24 -10.73 21.21
N THR A 182 2.28 -10.15 22.41
CA THR A 182 1.39 -10.56 23.51
C THR A 182 0.01 -9.92 23.36
N PRO A 183 -1.08 -10.48 23.95
CA PRO A 183 -2.39 -9.86 23.96
C PRO A 183 -2.38 -8.43 24.53
N ALA A 184 -1.61 -8.18 25.58
CA ALA A 184 -1.47 -6.85 26.17
C ALA A 184 -0.82 -5.85 25.20
N LEU A 185 0.24 -6.27 24.47
CA LEU A 185 0.87 -5.43 23.45
C LEU A 185 -0.08 -5.17 22.28
N PHE A 186 -0.84 -6.19 21.85
CA PHE A 186 -1.85 -6.03 20.78
C PHE A 186 -2.91 -4.98 21.17
N LEU A 187 -3.47 -5.07 22.38
CA LEU A 187 -4.45 -4.11 22.87
C LEU A 187 -3.87 -2.71 23.05
N SER A 188 -2.63 -2.60 23.54
CA SER A 188 -1.92 -1.33 23.64
C SER A 188 -1.72 -0.69 22.26
N ASP A 189 -1.29 -1.47 21.26
CA ASP A 189 -1.08 -0.97 19.90
C ASP A 189 -2.41 -0.59 19.23
N LEU A 190 -3.49 -1.35 19.47
CA LEU A 190 -4.84 -1.01 19.04
C LEU A 190 -5.32 0.31 19.65
N GLY A 191 -5.15 0.50 20.97
CA GLY A 191 -5.51 1.74 21.65
C GLY A 191 -4.73 2.96 21.15
N LYS A 192 -3.40 2.82 20.98
CA LYS A 192 -2.56 3.87 20.40
C LYS A 192 -2.97 4.20 18.97
N GLY A 193 -3.27 3.18 18.15
CA GLY A 193 -3.75 3.36 16.78
C GLY A 193 -5.06 4.14 16.74
N LEU A 194 -6.02 3.79 17.60
CA LEU A 194 -7.30 4.51 17.71
C LEU A 194 -7.09 5.96 18.18
N ALA A 195 -6.27 6.18 19.20
CA ALA A 195 -5.95 7.53 19.68
C ALA A 195 -5.33 8.40 18.57
N LEU A 196 -4.40 7.84 17.79
CA LEU A 196 -3.81 8.54 16.64
C LEU A 196 -4.83 8.79 15.53
N ALA A 197 -5.72 7.83 15.25
CA ALA A 197 -6.78 7.99 14.26
C ALA A 197 -7.71 9.16 14.64
N VAL A 198 -8.08 9.28 15.91
CA VAL A 198 -8.89 10.38 16.42
C VAL A 198 -8.09 11.70 16.42
N ALA A 199 -6.85 11.69 16.94
CA ALA A 199 -6.06 12.91 17.11
C ALA A 199 -5.58 13.52 15.78
N LEU A 200 -5.28 12.72 14.78
CA LEU A 200 -4.79 13.17 13.47
C LEU A 200 -5.89 13.10 12.40
N GLY A 201 -6.61 12.01 12.35
CA GLY A 201 -7.67 11.79 11.36
C GLY A 201 -8.91 12.63 11.62
N GLY A 202 -9.29 12.83 12.90
CA GLY A 202 -10.45 13.65 13.27
C GLY A 202 -10.34 15.08 12.75
N PRO A 203 -9.32 15.86 13.11
CA PRO A 203 -9.14 17.23 12.61
C PRO A 203 -9.04 17.30 11.07
N LEU A 204 -8.38 16.32 10.45
CA LEU A 204 -8.25 16.25 9.00
C LEU A 204 -9.60 16.01 8.32
N LEU A 205 -10.42 15.10 8.88
CA LEU A 205 -11.78 14.84 8.41
C LEU A 205 -12.66 16.09 8.56
N ILE A 206 -12.65 16.74 9.73
CA ILE A 206 -13.37 17.99 9.96
C ILE A 206 -12.98 19.04 8.92
N ALA A 207 -11.69 19.28 8.74
CA ALA A 207 -11.20 20.26 7.78
C ALA A 207 -11.62 19.93 6.35
N THR A 208 -11.56 18.64 5.96
CA THR A 208 -11.99 18.19 4.63
C THR A 208 -13.48 18.44 4.41
N LEU A 209 -14.35 18.04 5.36
CA LEU A 209 -15.80 18.26 5.26
C LEU A 209 -16.15 19.76 5.24
N LEU A 210 -15.50 20.57 6.08
CA LEU A 210 -15.69 22.01 6.05
C LEU A 210 -15.27 22.66 4.72
N LEU A 211 -14.19 22.20 4.10
CA LEU A 211 -13.79 22.63 2.78
C LEU A 211 -14.84 22.25 1.74
N MET A 212 -15.36 21.02 1.77
CA MET A 212 -16.40 20.54 0.87
C MET A 212 -17.68 21.39 0.97
N GLU A 213 -18.04 21.87 2.16
CA GLU A 213 -19.23 22.66 2.40
C GLU A 213 -19.08 24.13 2.05
N ARG A 214 -17.89 24.73 2.37
CA ARG A 214 -17.76 26.19 2.42
C ARG A 214 -16.88 26.78 1.35
N ALA A 215 -15.98 26.00 0.70
CA ALA A 215 -15.00 26.52 -0.25
C ALA A 215 -15.51 26.61 -1.71
N GLY A 216 -16.83 26.40 -1.94
CA GLY A 216 -17.46 26.49 -3.25
C GLY A 216 -16.94 25.41 -4.22
N ARG A 217 -17.12 25.61 -5.54
CA ARG A 217 -16.78 24.60 -6.57
C ARG A 217 -15.33 24.14 -6.60
N TRP A 218 -14.42 24.97 -6.05
CA TRP A 218 -12.98 24.69 -6.03
C TRP A 218 -12.51 24.04 -4.72
N TRP A 219 -13.42 23.56 -3.88
CA TRP A 219 -13.11 22.95 -2.59
C TRP A 219 -12.07 21.80 -2.71
N TRP A 220 -12.13 21.01 -3.76
CA TRP A 220 -11.22 19.88 -4.01
C TRP A 220 -9.76 20.33 -4.19
N LEU A 221 -9.54 21.55 -4.70
CA LEU A 221 -8.19 22.11 -4.85
C LEU A 221 -7.63 22.55 -3.49
N TRP A 222 -8.47 23.13 -2.63
CA TRP A 222 -8.09 23.44 -1.26
C TRP A 222 -7.84 22.17 -0.44
N ALA A 223 -8.68 21.15 -0.60
CA ALA A 223 -8.48 19.83 -0.01
C ALA A 223 -7.17 19.19 -0.50
N PHE A 224 -6.84 19.31 -1.80
CA PHE A 224 -5.55 18.86 -2.34
C PHE A 224 -4.37 19.55 -1.62
N GLY A 225 -4.41 20.87 -1.45
CA GLY A 225 -3.38 21.60 -0.71
C GLY A 225 -3.25 21.14 0.74
N LEU A 226 -4.37 20.96 1.44
CA LEU A 226 -4.43 20.42 2.80
C LEU A 226 -3.79 19.03 2.89
N TRP A 227 -4.25 18.09 2.06
CA TRP A 227 -3.74 16.72 2.07
C TRP A 227 -2.29 16.61 1.64
N LEU A 228 -1.84 17.46 0.71
CA LEU A 228 -0.43 17.58 0.33
C LEU A 228 0.42 18.06 1.51
N GLY A 229 -0.04 19.08 2.24
CA GLY A 229 0.60 19.56 3.47
C GLY A 229 0.69 18.48 4.54
N VAL A 230 -0.41 17.74 4.76
CA VAL A 230 -0.45 16.61 5.71
C VAL A 230 0.49 15.48 5.26
N MET A 231 0.57 15.17 3.97
CA MET A 231 1.50 14.17 3.45
C MET A 231 2.96 14.51 3.77
N PHE A 232 3.39 15.77 3.58
CA PHE A 232 4.75 16.19 3.91
C PHE A 232 4.96 16.28 5.43
N LEU A 233 3.97 16.74 6.17
CA LEU A 233 4.01 16.76 7.63
C LEU A 233 4.18 15.34 8.19
N MET A 234 3.43 14.36 7.67
CA MET A 234 3.54 12.97 8.10
C MET A 234 4.87 12.34 7.69
N ALA A 235 5.39 12.63 6.51
CA ALA A 235 6.71 12.15 6.09
C ALA A 235 7.83 12.61 7.04
N TRP A 236 7.67 13.78 7.69
CA TRP A 236 8.57 14.28 8.72
C TRP A 236 8.21 13.78 10.13
N ALA A 237 6.94 13.86 10.51
CA ALA A 237 6.48 13.58 11.88
C ALA A 237 6.48 12.07 12.20
N TRP A 238 6.22 11.20 11.20
CA TRP A 238 6.15 9.76 11.40
C TRP A 238 7.42 9.21 12.05
N PRO A 239 8.63 9.37 11.48
CA PRO A 239 9.85 8.81 12.07
C PRO A 239 10.29 9.53 13.35
N ALA A 240 9.89 10.79 13.53
CA ALA A 240 10.31 11.59 14.67
C ALA A 240 9.46 11.38 15.92
N PHE A 241 8.15 11.24 15.75
CA PHE A 241 7.17 11.26 16.86
C PHE A 241 6.27 10.03 16.90
N ILE A 242 5.80 9.53 15.74
CA ILE A 242 4.79 8.48 15.71
C ILE A 242 5.43 7.09 15.87
N ALA A 243 6.46 6.79 15.10
CA ALA A 243 7.14 5.49 15.19
C ALA A 243 7.69 5.20 16.60
N PRO A 244 8.26 6.18 17.35
CA PRO A 244 8.71 5.97 18.73
C PRO A 244 7.60 5.64 19.74
N LEU A 245 6.33 5.92 19.44
CA LEU A 245 5.20 5.50 20.31
C LEU A 245 5.02 3.97 20.32
N PHE A 246 5.43 3.31 19.24
CA PHE A 246 5.26 1.88 19.05
C PHE A 246 6.55 1.09 19.29
N ASN A 247 7.71 1.64 18.92
CA ASN A 247 8.98 0.93 18.94
C ASN A 247 10.06 1.77 19.63
N ARG A 248 11.07 1.11 20.18
CA ARG A 248 12.27 1.76 20.70
C ARG A 248 13.35 1.82 19.63
N PHE A 249 13.99 2.97 19.51
CA PHE A 249 15.08 3.21 18.59
C PHE A 249 16.35 3.45 19.40
N THR A 250 17.38 2.62 19.19
CA THR A 250 18.68 2.77 19.82
C THR A 250 19.75 3.03 18.75
N PRO A 251 20.80 3.82 19.02
CA PRO A 251 21.94 3.89 18.10
C PRO A 251 22.55 2.51 17.89
N LEU A 252 23.14 2.28 16.70
CA LEU A 252 23.90 1.06 16.43
C LEU A 252 25.19 1.08 17.27
N GLU A 253 25.34 0.09 18.18
CA GLU A 253 26.48 -0.02 19.11
C GLU A 253 27.67 -0.76 18.49
N ASP A 254 27.43 -1.66 17.52
CA ASP A 254 28.48 -2.42 16.85
C ASP A 254 29.42 -1.49 16.06
N ALA A 255 30.59 -1.23 16.61
CA ALA A 255 31.57 -0.33 16.03
C ALA A 255 32.12 -0.82 14.69
N THR A 256 32.25 -2.15 14.51
CA THR A 256 32.76 -2.75 13.27
C THR A 256 31.75 -2.57 12.14
N LEU A 257 30.48 -2.90 12.39
CA LEU A 257 29.41 -2.72 11.42
C LEU A 257 29.20 -1.22 11.12
N LYS A 258 29.27 -0.37 12.15
CA LYS A 258 29.13 1.08 11.98
C LYS A 258 30.21 1.64 11.07
N ALA A 259 31.50 1.27 11.27
CA ALA A 259 32.58 1.71 10.42
C ALA A 259 32.41 1.26 8.95
N ARG A 260 31.93 0.03 8.71
CA ARG A 260 31.63 -0.47 7.35
C ARG A 260 30.53 0.34 6.69
N ILE A 261 29.45 0.65 7.44
CA ILE A 261 28.33 1.45 6.95
C ILE A 261 28.81 2.87 6.61
N GLU A 262 29.58 3.52 7.48
CA GLU A 262 30.14 4.86 7.26
C GLU A 262 31.02 4.89 6.01
N ALA A 263 31.90 3.91 5.82
CA ALA A 263 32.72 3.78 4.62
C ALA A 263 31.89 3.56 3.34
N LEU A 264 30.79 2.79 3.41
CA LEU A 264 29.87 2.62 2.29
C LEU A 264 29.16 3.94 1.95
N LEU A 265 28.66 4.67 2.97
CA LEU A 265 28.00 5.96 2.80
C LEU A 265 28.92 6.98 2.13
N GLU A 266 30.19 7.04 2.56
CA GLU A 266 31.21 7.90 1.97
C GLU A 266 31.44 7.55 0.49
N ARG A 267 31.67 6.26 0.17
CA ARG A 267 31.83 5.78 -1.22
C ARG A 267 30.62 6.13 -2.11
N CYS A 268 29.42 6.13 -1.54
CA CYS A 268 28.19 6.47 -2.27
C CYS A 268 27.88 7.99 -2.29
N GLY A 269 28.69 8.82 -1.62
CA GLY A 269 28.46 10.26 -1.47
C GLY A 269 27.16 10.57 -0.72
N PHE A 270 26.86 9.80 0.34
CA PHE A 270 25.62 9.88 1.09
C PHE A 270 25.83 10.34 2.51
N ALA A 271 25.16 11.42 2.93
CA ALA A 271 25.19 11.91 4.31
C ALA A 271 24.04 11.32 5.12
N SER A 272 24.35 10.76 6.29
CA SER A 272 23.37 10.25 7.25
C SER A 272 23.53 10.94 8.61
N LYS A 273 22.43 11.12 9.36
CA LYS A 273 22.44 11.60 10.76
C LYS A 273 22.55 10.45 11.79
N GLY A 274 22.86 9.25 11.34
CA GLY A 274 23.09 8.11 12.21
C GLY A 274 22.39 6.84 11.74
N VAL A 275 22.83 5.76 12.34
CA VAL A 275 22.32 4.40 12.13
C VAL A 275 21.65 3.96 13.42
N PHE A 276 20.42 3.48 13.30
CA PHE A 276 19.59 3.10 14.43
C PHE A 276 19.12 1.66 14.30
N VAL A 277 18.86 1.04 15.44
CA VAL A 277 18.25 -0.28 15.57
C VAL A 277 16.88 -0.10 16.19
N VAL A 278 15.88 -0.79 15.65
CA VAL A 278 14.52 -0.80 16.16
C VAL A 278 14.15 -2.19 16.72
N ASP A 279 13.51 -2.22 17.87
CA ASP A 279 13.13 -3.43 18.64
C ASP A 279 11.93 -4.18 18.02
N ASN A 280 12.05 -4.59 16.76
CA ASN A 280 10.97 -5.31 16.06
C ASN A 280 10.74 -6.72 16.61
N SER A 281 11.76 -7.33 17.20
CA SER A 281 11.70 -8.67 17.83
C SER A 281 10.61 -8.82 18.90
N ARG A 282 10.10 -7.73 19.43
CA ARG A 282 8.96 -7.71 20.37
C ARG A 282 7.62 -8.09 19.70
N ARG A 283 7.51 -7.95 18.40
CA ARG A 283 6.26 -8.18 17.64
C ARG A 283 6.37 -9.34 16.66
N SER A 284 7.50 -9.42 15.98
CA SER A 284 7.70 -10.38 14.90
C SER A 284 9.15 -10.82 14.81
N SER A 285 9.37 -12.01 14.28
CA SER A 285 10.72 -12.50 13.94
C SER A 285 11.17 -12.09 12.52
N HIS A 286 10.33 -11.43 11.75
CA HIS A 286 10.69 -11.00 10.40
C HIS A 286 11.75 -9.89 10.41
N GLY A 287 12.82 -10.10 9.60
CA GLY A 287 13.89 -9.12 9.41
C GLY A 287 13.51 -8.08 8.35
N ASN A 288 13.89 -6.82 8.58
CA ASN A 288 13.75 -5.72 7.62
C ASN A 288 14.72 -4.58 7.91
N ALA A 289 14.91 -3.68 6.93
CA ALA A 289 15.64 -2.43 7.07
C ALA A 289 14.95 -1.34 6.24
N TYR A 290 15.09 -0.07 6.63
CA TYR A 290 14.53 1.04 5.87
C TYR A 290 15.26 2.35 6.13
N PHE A 291 15.14 3.26 5.17
CA PHE A 291 15.56 4.64 5.32
C PHE A 291 14.39 5.53 5.71
N THR A 292 14.66 6.54 6.52
CA THR A 292 13.68 7.54 6.91
C THR A 292 14.30 8.94 6.97
N GLY A 293 13.46 9.99 6.91
CA GLY A 293 13.90 11.37 6.94
C GLY A 293 14.03 12.01 5.55
N ILE A 294 14.14 13.34 5.52
CA ILE A 294 14.15 14.17 4.31
C ILE A 294 15.47 14.92 4.18
N GLY A 295 15.98 15.07 2.96
CA GLY A 295 17.17 15.88 2.66
C GLY A 295 18.45 15.34 3.32
N ARG A 296 19.13 16.18 4.10
CA ARG A 296 20.36 15.84 4.86
C ARG A 296 20.08 15.17 6.22
N HIS A 297 18.79 15.06 6.61
CA HIS A 297 18.36 14.48 7.88
C HIS A 297 17.93 13.01 7.76
N LYS A 298 18.56 12.27 6.89
CA LYS A 298 18.26 10.85 6.67
C LYS A 298 18.84 10.00 7.80
N ARG A 299 18.05 9.00 8.23
CA ARG A 299 18.43 8.00 9.21
C ARG A 299 18.32 6.61 8.57
N ILE A 300 19.21 5.76 8.92
CA ILE A 300 19.19 4.34 8.54
C ILE A 300 18.64 3.58 9.75
N VAL A 301 17.64 2.75 9.52
CA VAL A 301 17.01 1.96 10.59
C VAL A 301 17.05 0.49 10.20
N PHE A 302 17.71 -0.31 11.01
CA PHE A 302 17.72 -1.76 10.92
C PHE A 302 16.80 -2.35 11.98
N PHE A 303 16.09 -3.42 11.64
CA PHE A 303 15.42 -4.23 12.63
C PHE A 303 16.46 -5.06 13.39
N ASP A 304 16.30 -5.18 14.71
CA ASP A 304 17.16 -6.04 15.55
C ASP A 304 17.15 -7.49 15.04
N THR A 305 16.02 -7.97 14.55
CA THR A 305 15.88 -9.28 13.90
C THR A 305 16.76 -9.44 12.67
N LEU A 306 16.87 -8.42 11.82
CA LEU A 306 17.71 -8.46 10.62
C LEU A 306 19.21 -8.53 10.99
N LEU A 307 19.65 -7.73 11.95
CA LEU A 307 21.04 -7.74 12.41
C LEU A 307 21.43 -9.07 13.06
N GLY A 308 20.47 -9.77 13.69
CA GLY A 308 20.69 -11.12 14.21
C GLY A 308 20.76 -12.23 13.13
N GLN A 309 20.27 -11.96 11.93
CA GLN A 309 20.20 -12.94 10.83
C GLN A 309 21.35 -12.80 9.82
N LEU A 310 21.87 -11.59 9.62
CA LEU A 310 22.83 -11.27 8.58
C LEU A 310 24.24 -10.99 9.14
N ALA A 311 25.26 -11.45 8.43
CA ALA A 311 26.63 -11.05 8.70
C ALA A 311 26.89 -9.59 8.24
N HIS A 312 27.91 -8.93 8.79
CA HIS A 312 28.24 -7.53 8.48
C HIS A 312 28.38 -7.24 6.96
N PRO A 313 29.06 -8.08 6.15
CA PRO A 313 29.13 -7.87 4.70
C PRO A 313 27.77 -7.97 4.00
N GLU A 314 26.89 -8.84 4.50
CA GLU A 314 25.52 -9.00 3.98
C GLU A 314 24.65 -7.77 4.32
N VAL A 315 24.78 -7.24 5.55
CA VAL A 315 24.12 -5.99 5.95
C VAL A 315 24.59 -4.82 5.09
N GLU A 316 25.90 -4.73 4.82
CA GLU A 316 26.47 -3.72 3.91
C GLU A 316 25.89 -3.83 2.50
N ALA A 317 25.76 -5.05 1.96
CA ALA A 317 25.22 -5.27 0.62
C ALA A 317 23.70 -4.93 0.53
N VAL A 318 22.91 -5.28 1.55
CA VAL A 318 21.51 -4.86 1.65
C VAL A 318 21.41 -3.34 1.75
N LEU A 319 22.26 -2.70 2.55
CA LEU A 319 22.29 -1.24 2.65
C LEU A 319 22.67 -0.58 1.33
N ALA A 320 23.61 -1.14 0.57
CA ALA A 320 23.97 -0.64 -0.76
C ALA A 320 22.78 -0.71 -1.72
N HIS A 321 21.95 -1.76 -1.65
CA HIS A 321 20.70 -1.87 -2.40
C HIS A 321 19.73 -0.75 -2.03
N GLU A 322 19.50 -0.54 -0.74
CA GLU A 322 18.64 0.53 -0.25
C GLU A 322 19.14 1.93 -0.66
N LEU A 323 20.45 2.15 -0.64
CA LEU A 323 21.07 3.38 -1.15
C LEU A 323 20.82 3.58 -2.65
N GLY A 324 20.75 2.49 -3.41
CA GLY A 324 20.37 2.49 -4.83
C GLY A 324 18.98 3.14 -5.06
N HIS A 325 17.98 2.79 -4.25
CA HIS A 325 16.67 3.42 -4.32
C HIS A 325 16.71 4.94 -4.11
N PHE A 326 17.56 5.41 -3.21
CA PHE A 326 17.74 6.84 -2.99
C PHE A 326 18.50 7.52 -4.12
N ARG A 327 19.63 6.97 -4.56
CA ARG A 327 20.48 7.56 -5.59
C ARG A 327 19.77 7.68 -6.92
N LEU A 328 18.98 6.67 -7.28
CA LEU A 328 18.18 6.61 -8.50
C LEU A 328 16.82 7.33 -8.38
N ARG A 329 16.61 8.00 -7.23
CA ARG A 329 15.43 8.84 -6.95
C ARG A 329 14.10 8.07 -7.02
N HIS A 330 14.07 6.77 -6.73
CA HIS A 330 12.84 5.96 -6.78
C HIS A 330 11.78 6.48 -5.82
N VAL A 331 12.18 6.87 -4.59
CA VAL A 331 11.29 7.47 -3.59
C VAL A 331 10.64 8.75 -4.13
N ARG A 332 11.44 9.63 -4.79
CA ARG A 332 10.91 10.89 -5.37
C ARG A 332 9.94 10.62 -6.51
N LYS A 333 10.26 9.67 -7.39
CA LYS A 333 9.37 9.26 -8.50
C LYS A 333 8.04 8.75 -7.96
N ARG A 334 8.07 7.87 -6.93
CA ARG A 334 6.85 7.36 -6.26
C ARG A 334 6.05 8.49 -5.61
N MET A 335 6.72 9.43 -4.92
CA MET A 335 6.06 10.56 -4.29
C MET A 335 5.36 11.48 -5.30
N LEU A 336 6.04 11.83 -6.41
CA LEU A 336 5.44 12.64 -7.48
C LEU A 336 4.19 11.99 -8.05
N LEU A 337 4.25 10.68 -8.23
CA LEU A 337 3.13 9.91 -8.73
C LEU A 337 1.97 9.87 -7.74
N SER A 338 2.26 9.69 -6.44
CA SER A 338 1.23 9.76 -5.38
C SER A 338 0.57 11.13 -5.33
N VAL A 339 1.35 12.22 -5.51
CA VAL A 339 0.83 13.59 -5.60
C VAL A 339 -0.08 13.75 -6.82
N ALA A 340 0.33 13.26 -7.98
CA ALA A 340 -0.49 13.30 -9.19
C ALA A 340 -1.77 12.48 -9.05
N ALA A 341 -1.69 11.28 -8.48
CA ALA A 341 -2.85 10.43 -8.22
C ALA A 341 -3.83 11.08 -7.22
N MET A 342 -3.32 11.71 -6.17
CA MET A 342 -4.13 12.47 -5.20
C MET A 342 -4.83 13.66 -5.87
N PHE A 343 -4.11 14.42 -6.71
CA PHE A 343 -4.70 15.54 -7.47
C PHE A 343 -5.85 15.06 -8.36
N VAL A 344 -5.61 14.02 -9.17
CA VAL A 344 -6.62 13.44 -10.04
C VAL A 344 -7.79 12.86 -9.23
N GLY A 345 -7.50 12.17 -8.12
CA GLY A 345 -8.52 11.59 -7.25
C GLY A 345 -9.43 12.66 -6.64
N LEU A 346 -8.86 13.75 -6.10
CA LEU A 346 -9.65 14.84 -5.52
C LEU A 346 -10.43 15.63 -6.59
N ALA A 347 -9.86 15.83 -7.78
CA ALA A 347 -10.58 16.42 -8.90
C ALA A 347 -11.76 15.54 -9.34
N ALA A 348 -11.55 14.22 -9.42
CA ALA A 348 -12.61 13.26 -9.71
C ALA A 348 -13.69 13.25 -8.62
N LEU A 349 -13.32 13.29 -7.34
CA LEU A 349 -14.26 13.42 -6.24
C LEU A 349 -15.04 14.73 -6.32
N GLY A 350 -14.36 15.85 -6.64
CA GLY A 350 -15.03 17.14 -6.85
C GLY A 350 -16.11 17.09 -7.92
N TRP A 351 -15.82 16.41 -9.03
CA TRP A 351 -16.80 16.20 -10.10
C TRP A 351 -17.91 15.22 -9.71
N LEU A 352 -17.57 14.08 -9.12
CA LEU A 352 -18.53 13.05 -8.70
C LEU A 352 -19.50 13.56 -7.63
N ALA A 353 -19.04 14.41 -6.73
CA ALA A 353 -19.86 14.97 -5.66
C ALA A 353 -21.04 15.81 -6.20
N GLU A 354 -20.94 16.34 -7.42
CA GLU A 354 -21.99 17.11 -8.09
C GLU A 354 -22.96 16.22 -8.91
N GLN A 355 -22.70 14.90 -9.00
CA GLN A 355 -23.51 13.98 -9.81
C GLN A 355 -24.52 13.21 -8.95
N PRO A 356 -25.84 13.50 -9.01
CA PRO A 356 -26.85 12.77 -8.24
C PRO A 356 -26.85 11.26 -8.53
N GLY A 357 -26.59 10.88 -9.79
CA GLY A 357 -26.48 9.48 -10.21
C GLY A 357 -25.37 8.69 -9.52
N PHE A 358 -24.30 9.36 -9.08
CA PHE A 358 -23.22 8.73 -8.31
C PHE A 358 -23.74 8.16 -6.98
N TYR A 359 -24.54 8.91 -6.27
CA TYR A 359 -25.08 8.50 -4.97
C TYR A 359 -26.17 7.42 -5.12
N THR A 360 -27.14 7.67 -5.97
CA THR A 360 -28.28 6.77 -6.13
C THR A 360 -27.88 5.42 -6.73
N ALA A 361 -26.94 5.39 -7.67
CA ALA A 361 -26.40 4.16 -8.23
C ALA A 361 -25.66 3.30 -7.20
N LEU A 362 -25.16 3.91 -6.14
CA LEU A 362 -24.41 3.25 -5.07
C LEU A 362 -25.22 3.12 -3.76
N GLY A 363 -26.55 3.22 -3.83
CA GLY A 363 -27.46 2.94 -2.73
C GLY A 363 -27.62 4.07 -1.71
N VAL A 364 -27.22 5.30 -2.04
CA VAL A 364 -27.37 6.47 -1.18
C VAL A 364 -28.36 7.46 -1.82
N PRO A 365 -29.62 7.51 -1.39
CA PRO A 365 -30.64 8.34 -2.03
C PRO A 365 -30.49 9.85 -1.74
N VAL A 366 -29.83 10.22 -0.64
CA VAL A 366 -29.66 11.62 -0.21
C VAL A 366 -28.20 12.04 -0.41
N PRO A 367 -27.89 12.85 -1.43
CA PRO A 367 -26.53 13.40 -1.62
C PRO A 367 -26.08 14.21 -0.40
N SER A 368 -24.81 14.03 -0.02
CA SER A 368 -24.16 14.78 1.05
C SER A 368 -22.65 14.74 0.90
N THR A 369 -21.93 15.68 1.52
CA THR A 369 -20.45 15.74 1.47
C THR A 369 -19.81 14.48 2.06
N HIS A 370 -20.31 14.02 3.19
CA HIS A 370 -19.83 12.81 3.85
C HIS A 370 -20.12 11.54 3.05
N ALA A 371 -21.29 11.47 2.38
CA ALA A 371 -21.62 10.35 1.50
C ALA A 371 -20.71 10.32 0.26
N ALA A 372 -20.44 11.48 -0.36
CA ALA A 372 -19.49 11.57 -1.47
C ALA A 372 -18.12 11.04 -1.08
N LEU A 373 -17.61 11.46 0.07
CA LEU A 373 -16.30 11.04 0.57
C LEU A 373 -16.28 9.53 0.89
N LEU A 374 -17.28 9.00 1.59
CA LEU A 374 -17.41 7.57 1.89
C LEU A 374 -17.47 6.72 0.63
N LEU A 375 -18.38 7.06 -0.29
CA LEU A 375 -18.53 6.31 -1.54
C LEU A 375 -17.24 6.34 -2.36
N PHE A 376 -16.57 7.49 -2.46
CA PHE A 376 -15.31 7.60 -3.17
C PHE A 376 -14.24 6.69 -2.56
N VAL A 377 -14.06 6.74 -1.25
CA VAL A 377 -13.06 5.93 -0.54
C VAL A 377 -13.35 4.43 -0.67
N LEU A 378 -14.60 4.02 -0.68
CA LEU A 378 -15.01 2.61 -0.78
C LEU A 378 -14.97 2.08 -2.21
N VAL A 379 -15.32 2.91 -3.20
CA VAL A 379 -15.53 2.47 -4.59
C VAL A 379 -14.27 2.56 -5.44
N VAL A 380 -13.43 3.59 -5.25
CA VAL A 380 -12.20 3.76 -6.03
C VAL A 380 -11.26 2.55 -5.98
N PRO A 381 -11.05 1.89 -4.82
CA PRO A 381 -10.21 0.69 -4.75
C PRO A 381 -10.67 -0.45 -5.65
N VAL A 382 -11.96 -0.59 -5.90
CA VAL A 382 -12.52 -1.63 -6.79
C VAL A 382 -11.97 -1.49 -8.22
N PHE A 383 -11.92 -0.28 -8.72
CA PHE A 383 -11.42 0.00 -10.08
C PHE A 383 -9.90 0.05 -10.15
N THR A 384 -9.25 0.61 -9.12
CA THR A 384 -7.77 0.67 -9.08
C THR A 384 -7.11 -0.68 -8.85
N PHE A 385 -7.85 -1.68 -8.36
CA PHE A 385 -7.37 -3.06 -8.27
C PHE A 385 -6.83 -3.58 -9.62
N PHE A 386 -7.51 -3.30 -10.73
CA PHE A 386 -7.11 -3.78 -12.05
C PHE A 386 -5.83 -3.13 -12.61
N VAL A 387 -5.39 -2.00 -12.04
CA VAL A 387 -4.13 -1.35 -12.41
C VAL A 387 -2.95 -1.74 -11.51
N THR A 388 -3.19 -2.55 -10.47
CA THR A 388 -2.15 -3.07 -9.55
C THR A 388 -0.93 -3.66 -10.28
N PRO A 389 -1.06 -4.50 -11.34
CA PRO A 389 0.08 -5.09 -12.03
C PRO A 389 1.01 -4.05 -12.69
N LEU A 390 0.51 -2.89 -13.08
CA LEU A 390 1.34 -1.81 -13.62
C LEU A 390 2.28 -1.24 -12.55
N GLY A 391 1.75 -1.02 -11.34
CA GLY A 391 2.54 -0.59 -10.19
C GLY A 391 3.57 -1.64 -9.78
N ALA A 392 3.19 -2.92 -9.78
CA ALA A 392 4.08 -4.04 -9.49
C ALA A 392 5.21 -4.15 -10.52
N LEU A 393 4.92 -4.03 -11.80
CA LEU A 393 5.91 -4.02 -12.88
C LEU A 393 6.93 -2.88 -12.72
N TRP A 394 6.44 -1.67 -12.46
CA TRP A 394 7.28 -0.50 -12.26
C TRP A 394 8.17 -0.64 -11.01
N SER A 395 7.63 -1.18 -9.91
CA SER A 395 8.39 -1.48 -8.71
C SER A 395 9.52 -2.47 -8.97
N ARG A 396 9.24 -3.58 -9.67
CA ARG A 396 10.26 -4.59 -10.01
C ARG A 396 11.40 -4.05 -10.87
N ARG A 397 11.14 -3.09 -11.76
CA ARG A 397 12.21 -2.39 -12.51
C ARG A 397 13.14 -1.63 -11.57
N HIS A 398 12.58 -0.91 -10.59
CA HIS A 398 13.36 -0.19 -9.59
C HIS A 398 14.21 -1.12 -8.72
N GLU A 399 13.71 -2.35 -8.42
CA GLU A 399 14.48 -3.35 -7.69
C GLU A 399 15.73 -3.78 -8.48
N PHE A 400 15.58 -4.07 -9.78
CA PHE A 400 16.73 -4.42 -10.61
C PHE A 400 17.73 -3.27 -10.77
N GLU A 401 17.26 -2.03 -10.83
CA GLU A 401 18.13 -0.85 -10.84
C GLU A 401 18.89 -0.70 -9.52
N ALA A 402 18.23 -0.95 -8.38
CA ALA A 402 18.84 -0.92 -7.06
C ALA A 402 19.85 -2.07 -6.86
N ASP A 403 19.54 -3.28 -7.34
CA ASP A 403 20.50 -4.41 -7.36
C ASP A 403 21.74 -4.08 -8.19
N ALA A 404 21.56 -3.52 -9.39
CA ALA A 404 22.69 -3.10 -10.23
C ALA A 404 23.52 -1.98 -9.59
N PHE A 405 22.92 -1.11 -8.79
CA PHE A 405 23.66 -0.13 -8.00
C PHE A 405 24.44 -0.82 -6.87
N ALA A 406 23.81 -1.72 -6.14
CA ALA A 406 24.43 -2.45 -5.04
C ALA A 406 25.68 -3.23 -5.49
N THR A 407 25.62 -3.92 -6.64
CA THR A 407 26.75 -4.70 -7.17
C THR A 407 27.98 -3.85 -7.56
N ARG A 408 27.82 -2.54 -7.76
CA ARG A 408 28.93 -1.62 -8.02
C ARG A 408 29.60 -1.09 -6.75
N HIS A 409 28.91 -1.12 -5.60
CA HIS A 409 29.38 -0.50 -4.36
C HIS A 409 29.60 -1.52 -3.23
N ALA A 410 29.05 -2.74 -3.36
CA ALA A 410 29.17 -3.84 -2.44
C ALA A 410 29.28 -5.17 -3.19
N SER A 411 29.43 -6.28 -2.47
CA SER A 411 29.55 -7.61 -3.07
C SER A 411 28.19 -8.15 -3.56
N ALA A 412 28.12 -8.52 -4.84
CA ALA A 412 26.94 -9.20 -5.41
C ALA A 412 26.68 -10.56 -4.74
N GLY A 413 27.75 -11.28 -4.37
CA GLY A 413 27.66 -12.56 -3.65
C GLY A 413 27.04 -12.39 -2.26
N GLU A 414 27.47 -11.37 -1.50
CA GLU A 414 26.90 -11.07 -0.19
C GLU A 414 25.44 -10.64 -0.27
N LEU A 415 25.08 -9.85 -1.28
CA LEU A 415 23.68 -9.49 -1.53
C LEU A 415 22.83 -10.73 -1.84
N ALA A 416 23.34 -11.63 -2.69
CA ALA A 416 22.64 -12.86 -3.01
C ALA A 416 22.47 -13.75 -1.77
N THR A 417 23.51 -13.88 -0.93
CA THR A 417 23.46 -14.64 0.32
C THR A 417 22.47 -14.02 1.31
N ALA A 418 22.51 -12.70 1.47
CA ALA A 418 21.57 -11.97 2.32
C ALA A 418 20.12 -12.21 1.88
N LEU A 419 19.83 -12.15 0.58
CA LEU A 419 18.48 -12.41 0.05
C LEU A 419 18.03 -13.84 0.32
N VAL A 420 18.90 -14.84 0.16
CA VAL A 420 18.58 -16.24 0.51
C VAL A 420 18.20 -16.36 1.98
N LYS A 421 19.00 -15.80 2.88
CA LYS A 421 18.71 -15.80 4.33
C LYS A 421 17.40 -15.11 4.66
N LEU A 422 17.16 -13.92 4.09
CA LEU A 422 15.92 -13.18 4.31
C LEU A 422 14.67 -13.95 3.81
N HIS A 423 14.78 -14.64 2.68
CA HIS A 423 13.67 -15.49 2.19
C HIS A 423 13.44 -16.70 3.09
N ARG A 424 14.51 -17.35 3.57
CA ARG A 424 14.45 -18.46 4.52
C ARG A 424 13.79 -18.03 5.83
N ASP A 425 14.32 -17.00 6.46
CA ASP A 425 13.95 -16.59 7.82
C ASP A 425 12.56 -15.94 7.86
N ASN A 426 12.12 -15.32 6.76
CA ASN A 426 10.76 -14.82 6.59
C ASN A 426 9.78 -15.87 6.05
N ALA A 427 10.21 -17.12 5.86
CA ALA A 427 9.44 -18.20 5.21
C ALA A 427 8.71 -17.74 3.94
N SER A 428 9.42 -17.02 3.08
CA SER A 428 8.89 -16.59 1.79
C SER A 428 8.96 -17.75 0.79
N THR A 429 7.90 -17.97 0.01
CA THR A 429 7.93 -19.02 -1.03
C THR A 429 9.01 -18.74 -2.07
N LEU A 430 9.75 -19.79 -2.44
CA LEU A 430 10.77 -19.74 -3.47
C LEU A 430 10.22 -20.00 -4.88
N THR A 431 9.03 -20.55 -4.97
CA THR A 431 8.37 -21.03 -6.19
C THR A 431 7.00 -20.38 -6.39
N PRO A 432 6.94 -19.03 -6.52
CA PRO A 432 5.67 -18.37 -6.76
C PRO A 432 5.15 -18.65 -8.18
N ASP A 433 3.83 -18.66 -8.34
CA ASP A 433 3.19 -18.66 -9.66
C ASP A 433 3.58 -17.40 -10.44
N PRO A 434 4.01 -17.50 -11.70
CA PRO A 434 4.47 -16.34 -12.47
C PRO A 434 3.41 -15.26 -12.68
N VAL A 435 2.13 -15.64 -12.86
CA VAL A 435 1.03 -14.70 -13.09
C VAL A 435 0.67 -14.00 -11.80
N TYR A 436 0.60 -14.74 -10.70
CA TYR A 436 0.40 -14.16 -9.37
C TYR A 436 1.53 -13.18 -9.02
N ALA A 437 2.78 -13.56 -9.25
CA ALA A 437 3.94 -12.69 -9.01
C ALA A 437 3.93 -11.46 -9.92
N ALA A 438 3.52 -11.60 -11.19
CA ALA A 438 3.38 -10.49 -12.11
C ALA A 438 2.34 -9.47 -11.63
N PHE A 439 1.26 -9.94 -11.01
CA PHE A 439 0.16 -9.11 -10.52
C PHE A 439 0.49 -8.43 -9.18
N TYR A 440 0.99 -9.17 -8.19
CA TYR A 440 1.09 -8.70 -6.81
C TYR A 440 2.51 -8.34 -6.33
N TYR A 441 3.55 -8.97 -6.89
CA TYR A 441 4.89 -8.82 -6.34
C TYR A 441 5.52 -7.49 -6.74
N SER A 442 5.78 -6.66 -5.75
CA SER A 442 6.57 -5.42 -5.90
C SER A 442 8.07 -5.70 -6.05
N HIS A 443 8.54 -6.88 -5.59
CA HIS A 443 9.91 -7.36 -5.76
C HIS A 443 9.92 -8.53 -6.76
N PRO A 444 11.00 -8.68 -7.56
CA PRO A 444 11.12 -9.84 -8.45
C PRO A 444 11.16 -11.14 -7.65
N PRO A 445 10.66 -12.26 -8.22
CA PRO A 445 10.78 -13.58 -7.59
C PRO A 445 12.22 -13.90 -7.19
N PRO A 446 12.44 -14.62 -6.06
CA PRO A 446 13.78 -14.90 -5.52
C PRO A 446 14.72 -15.53 -6.55
N LEU A 447 14.24 -16.53 -7.27
CA LEU A 447 15.03 -17.22 -8.33
C LEU A 447 15.55 -16.22 -9.38
N THR A 448 14.66 -15.38 -9.92
CA THR A 448 15.02 -14.40 -10.97
C THR A 448 16.06 -13.41 -10.46
N ARG A 449 15.91 -12.93 -9.21
CA ARG A 449 16.81 -11.95 -8.63
C ARG A 449 18.19 -12.53 -8.35
N ILE A 450 18.25 -13.73 -7.75
CA ILE A 450 19.50 -14.40 -7.40
C ILE A 450 20.26 -14.87 -8.63
N SER A 451 19.57 -15.42 -9.65
CA SER A 451 20.22 -15.81 -10.90
C SER A 451 20.91 -14.62 -11.56
N ARG A 452 20.22 -13.47 -11.64
CA ARG A 452 20.79 -12.25 -12.21
C ARG A 452 21.98 -11.71 -11.42
N LEU A 453 21.95 -11.76 -10.08
CA LEU A 453 23.09 -11.36 -9.26
C LEU A 453 24.28 -12.30 -9.45
N ARG A 454 24.06 -13.61 -9.60
CA ARG A 454 25.12 -14.59 -9.87
C ARG A 454 25.75 -14.42 -11.26
N GLU A 455 24.96 -14.11 -12.27
CA GLU A 455 25.45 -13.79 -13.62
C GLU A 455 26.36 -12.56 -13.59
N CYS A 456 25.94 -11.50 -12.89
CA CYS A 456 26.77 -10.31 -12.69
C CYS A 456 28.07 -10.61 -11.92
N TYR A 457 28.05 -11.55 -10.95
CA TYR A 457 29.23 -11.99 -10.20
C TYR A 457 30.16 -12.86 -11.05
N GLY A 458 29.62 -13.75 -11.89
CA GLY A 458 30.39 -14.59 -12.80
C GLY A 458 31.10 -13.84 -13.92
N SER A 459 30.58 -12.65 -14.27
CA SER A 459 31.15 -11.79 -15.31
C SER A 459 32.19 -10.77 -14.81
N LEU A 460 32.30 -10.58 -13.49
CA LEU A 460 33.37 -9.74 -12.92
C LEU A 460 34.70 -10.52 -12.92
N PRO A 461 35.77 -9.96 -13.49
CA PRO A 461 37.10 -10.61 -13.42
C PRO A 461 37.45 -10.83 -11.96
N LYS A 462 37.81 -12.08 -11.61
CA LYS A 462 38.38 -12.40 -10.28
C LYS A 462 39.50 -11.40 -10.05
N ARG A 463 39.36 -10.48 -9.11
CA ARG A 463 40.47 -9.65 -8.66
C ARG A 463 41.60 -10.62 -8.29
N SER A 464 42.60 -10.68 -9.12
CA SER A 464 43.82 -11.48 -8.86
C SER A 464 44.36 -11.06 -7.49
N ALA A 465 44.38 -12.01 -6.58
CA ALA A 465 45.14 -11.90 -5.31
C ALA A 465 46.64 -11.99 -5.63
N SER A 466 47.13 -11.06 -6.46
CA SER A 466 48.57 -10.94 -6.77
C SER A 466 48.99 -9.53 -6.39
N GLY A 467 49.61 -9.44 -5.21
CA GLY A 467 50.24 -8.21 -4.77
C GLY A 467 50.43 -8.11 -3.26
N MET A 468 50.88 -9.21 -2.66
CA MET A 468 51.57 -9.12 -1.36
C MET A 468 52.69 -10.17 -1.32
N THR A 469 53.77 -9.88 -2.05
CA THR A 469 55.10 -10.42 -1.77
C THR A 469 56.09 -9.29 -2.04
N THR A 470 56.65 -8.86 -1.05
CA THR A 470 57.93 -8.31 -0.59
C THR A 470 57.76 -7.04 0.20
#